data_2e1e3b7f5b5fa106ac2265d941575883
#
_entry.id   2e1e3b7f5b5fa106ac2265d941575883
#
_cell.length_a   1.000
_cell.length_b   1.000
_cell.length_c   1.000
_cell.angle_alpha   90.00
_cell.angle_beta   90.00
_cell.angle_gamma   90.00
#
_symmetry.space_group_name_H-M   'P 1'
#
loop_
_entity.id
_entity.type
_entity.pdbx_description
1 polymer ?
#
loop_
_entity_poly.entity_id
_entity_poly.type
_entity_poly.pdbx_seq_one_letter_code
_entity_poly.pdbx_strand_id
1 'polypeptide(L)'
;VAAAGNRAGRFAAVRKLQQKEITVFMLANQLPILQIGHPLPKIHNQTDAYCFKGGSRYGSRLFKGVNIVAFSDPNDILSYAIPQTFADKYLDSRICPRVTNVSVNVAPEISAFGFGVVDPVAAHTEYDNSPKVINLITRGTLNFGADEDLNGQCRFIRMEKDNKMR
;
A
#
# COMPACT_ATOMS: atom_id res chain seq x y z
N VAL A 1 24.18 34.67 -10.61
CA VAL A 1 22.93 34.54 -11.41
C VAL A 1 22.57 33.05 -11.63
N ALA A 2 23.54 32.14 -11.93
CA ALA A 2 23.28 30.71 -12.17
C ALA A 2 22.73 29.94 -10.94
N ALA A 3 23.11 30.31 -9.72
CA ALA A 3 22.63 29.66 -8.48
C ALA A 3 21.15 29.93 -8.16
N ALA A 4 20.64 31.10 -8.55
CA ALA A 4 19.23 31.49 -8.33
C ALA A 4 18.28 30.72 -9.25
N GLY A 5 18.65 30.51 -10.53
CA GLY A 5 17.86 29.72 -11.48
C GLY A 5 17.71 28.25 -11.10
N ASN A 6 18.80 27.65 -10.54
CA ASN A 6 18.75 26.28 -10.06
C ASN A 6 17.84 26.11 -8.81
N ARG A 7 17.79 27.11 -7.95
CA ARG A 7 16.92 27.12 -6.76
C ARG A 7 15.44 27.19 -7.13
N ALA A 8 15.06 28.09 -8.07
CA ALA A 8 13.68 28.20 -8.56
C ALA A 8 13.20 26.91 -9.24
N GLY A 9 14.04 26.27 -10.06
CA GLY A 9 13.74 25.00 -10.70
C GLY A 9 13.53 23.86 -9.69
N ARG A 10 14.33 23.81 -8.62
CA ARG A 10 14.16 22.84 -7.52
C ARG A 10 12.83 23.04 -6.78
N PHE A 11 12.45 24.27 -6.48
CA PHE A 11 11.16 24.55 -5.84
C PHE A 11 9.97 24.16 -6.71
N ALA A 12 10.04 24.41 -8.03
CA ALA A 12 8.99 24.01 -8.96
C ALA A 12 8.86 22.47 -9.04
N ALA A 13 9.97 21.74 -9.07
CA ALA A 13 9.97 20.27 -9.06
C ALA A 13 9.37 19.70 -7.77
N VAL A 14 9.74 20.24 -6.61
CA VAL A 14 9.18 19.83 -5.31
C VAL A 14 7.67 20.06 -5.27
N ARG A 15 7.17 21.22 -5.72
CA ARG A 15 5.74 21.49 -5.77
C ARG A 15 4.98 20.52 -6.68
N LYS A 16 5.58 20.11 -7.81
CA LYS A 16 4.99 19.09 -8.69
C LYS A 16 4.89 17.74 -7.97
N LEU A 17 5.91 17.32 -7.23
CA LEU A 17 5.90 16.09 -6.45
C LEU A 17 4.84 16.14 -5.36
N GLN A 18 4.70 17.25 -4.65
CA GLN A 18 3.70 17.45 -3.60
C GLN A 18 2.24 17.33 -4.08
N GLN A 19 2.02 17.42 -5.38
CA GLN A 19 0.70 17.25 -6.01
C GLN A 19 0.50 15.83 -6.57
N LYS A 20 1.57 15.01 -6.62
CA LYS A 20 1.49 13.65 -7.16
C LYS A 20 0.89 12.70 -6.13
N GLU A 21 0.04 11.84 -6.63
CA GLU A 21 -0.45 10.65 -5.95
C GLU A 21 0.19 9.43 -6.62
N ILE A 22 0.75 8.53 -5.82
CA ILE A 22 1.50 7.37 -6.30
C ILE A 22 0.79 6.13 -5.77
N THR A 23 0.63 5.12 -6.60
CA THR A 23 0.17 3.79 -6.17
C THR A 23 1.32 2.81 -6.26
N VAL A 24 1.52 2.06 -5.17
CA VAL A 24 2.51 0.99 -5.05
C VAL A 24 1.75 -0.31 -4.83
N PHE A 25 1.95 -1.27 -5.71
CA PHE A 25 1.43 -2.62 -5.55
C PHE A 25 2.50 -3.51 -4.94
N MET A 26 2.17 -4.18 -3.84
CA MET A 26 3.05 -5.11 -3.15
C MET A 26 2.45 -6.51 -3.26
N LEU A 27 3.09 -7.38 -4.04
CA LEU A 27 2.70 -8.77 -4.20
C LEU A 27 3.41 -9.61 -3.16
N ALA A 28 2.73 -10.60 -2.57
CA ALA A 28 3.28 -11.42 -1.49
C ALA A 28 3.92 -10.55 -0.38
N ASN A 29 3.16 -9.60 0.16
CA ASN A 29 3.72 -8.55 1.01
C ASN A 29 4.43 -9.09 2.25
N GLN A 30 5.73 -8.87 2.34
CA GLN A 30 6.60 -9.27 3.45
C GLN A 30 7.12 -8.08 4.26
N LEU A 31 6.64 -6.87 3.99
CA LEU A 31 7.17 -5.64 4.60
C LEU A 31 7.26 -5.71 6.14
N PRO A 32 6.26 -6.26 6.87
CA PRO A 32 6.35 -6.37 8.32
C PRO A 32 7.53 -7.22 8.81
N ILE A 33 7.90 -8.28 8.09
CA ILE A 33 9.06 -9.12 8.43
C ILE A 33 10.36 -8.39 8.06
N LEU A 34 10.42 -7.83 6.85
CA LEU A 34 11.62 -7.16 6.35
C LEU A 34 12.00 -5.94 7.19
N GLN A 35 11.04 -5.35 7.91
CA GLN A 35 11.29 -4.20 8.78
C GLN A 35 11.92 -4.57 10.12
N ILE A 36 11.92 -5.86 10.51
CA ILE A 36 12.51 -6.30 11.78
C ILE A 36 14.00 -5.97 11.80
N GLY A 37 14.44 -5.26 12.85
CA GLY A 37 15.84 -4.86 13.01
C GLY A 37 16.26 -3.61 12.21
N HIS A 38 15.42 -3.07 11.33
CA HIS A 38 15.71 -1.84 10.63
C HIS A 38 15.38 -0.59 11.46
N PRO A 39 16.19 0.49 11.35
CA PRO A 39 15.93 1.72 12.08
C PRO A 39 14.64 2.38 11.57
N LEU A 40 13.95 3.08 12.47
CA LEU A 40 12.79 3.88 12.13
C LEU A 40 13.18 5.07 11.23
N PRO A 41 12.32 5.49 10.31
CA PRO A 41 12.51 6.73 9.57
C PRO A 41 12.66 7.93 10.52
N LYS A 42 13.42 8.93 10.13
CA LYS A 42 13.61 10.15 10.95
C LYS A 42 12.28 10.88 11.23
N ILE A 43 11.33 10.78 10.31
CA ILE A 43 10.02 11.41 10.42
C ILE A 43 8.95 10.31 10.32
N HIS A 44 8.47 9.87 11.47
CA HIS A 44 7.46 8.82 11.62
C HIS A 44 6.43 9.23 12.67
N ASN A 45 5.28 8.55 12.73
CA ASN A 45 4.16 8.86 13.61
C ASN A 45 3.68 10.33 13.55
N GLN A 46 3.88 10.99 12.41
CA GLN A 46 3.50 12.39 12.19
C GLN A 46 2.58 12.56 10.98
N THR A 47 1.93 11.49 10.54
CA THR A 47 1.07 11.47 9.35
C THR A 47 0.01 12.58 9.41
N ASP A 48 -0.59 12.84 10.56
CA ASP A 48 -1.59 13.90 10.70
C ASP A 48 -1.02 15.30 10.46
N ALA A 49 0.21 15.55 10.90
CA ALA A 49 0.85 16.85 10.70
C ALA A 49 1.17 17.14 9.23
N TYR A 50 1.55 16.12 8.46
CA TYR A 50 1.95 16.27 7.06
C TYR A 50 0.82 16.05 6.05
N CYS A 51 -0.15 15.18 6.35
CA CYS A 51 -1.07 14.65 5.35
C CYS A 51 -2.48 15.24 5.46
N PHE A 52 -2.84 15.76 6.61
CA PHE A 52 -4.10 16.44 6.84
C PHE A 52 -4.02 17.91 6.37
N LYS A 53 -5.06 18.41 5.69
CA LYS A 53 -5.08 19.76 5.10
C LYS A 53 -4.88 20.90 6.12
N GLY A 54 -5.25 20.67 7.39
CA GLY A 54 -5.02 21.58 8.51
C GLY A 54 -3.76 21.29 9.31
N GLY A 55 -2.98 20.28 8.94
CA GLY A 55 -1.79 19.86 9.67
C GLY A 55 -0.68 20.90 9.62
N SER A 56 0.03 21.06 10.74
CA SER A 56 1.06 22.10 10.91
C SER A 56 2.22 22.01 9.92
N ARG A 57 2.42 20.86 9.27
CA ARG A 57 3.49 20.59 8.30
C ARG A 57 2.97 20.17 6.92
N TYR A 58 1.69 20.41 6.63
CA TYR A 58 1.06 20.02 5.36
C TYR A 58 1.81 20.52 4.12
N GLY A 59 2.37 21.72 4.17
CA GLY A 59 3.19 22.30 3.09
C GLY A 59 4.56 21.65 2.90
N SER A 60 5.01 20.80 3.83
CA SER A 60 6.32 20.14 3.81
C SER A 60 6.24 18.65 3.45
N ARG A 61 5.07 18.14 3.03
CA ARG A 61 4.93 16.77 2.53
C ARG A 61 5.69 16.57 1.23
N LEU A 62 6.09 15.35 0.94
CA LEU A 62 6.77 14.97 -0.31
C LEU A 62 5.78 14.66 -1.43
N PHE A 63 4.67 14.00 -1.12
CA PHE A 63 3.63 13.62 -2.07
C PHE A 63 2.25 14.04 -1.55
N LYS A 64 1.27 14.14 -2.45
CA LYS A 64 -0.14 14.25 -2.06
C LYS A 64 -0.59 13.01 -1.29
N GLY A 65 -0.11 11.84 -1.72
CA GLY A 65 -0.32 10.57 -1.06
C GLY A 65 0.40 9.44 -1.77
N VAL A 66 0.75 8.40 -1.01
CA VAL A 66 1.22 7.12 -1.53
C VAL A 66 0.20 6.06 -1.13
N ASN A 67 -0.53 5.52 -2.11
CA ASN A 67 -1.47 4.44 -1.91
C ASN A 67 -0.70 3.12 -2.01
N ILE A 68 -0.64 2.37 -0.93
CA ILE A 68 0.00 1.07 -0.86
C ILE A 68 -1.11 0.02 -0.93
N VAL A 69 -1.08 -0.79 -1.98
CA VAL A 69 -2.01 -1.91 -2.18
C VAL A 69 -1.23 -3.18 -1.93
N ALA A 70 -1.46 -3.80 -0.78
CA ALA A 70 -0.76 -4.99 -0.35
C ALA A 70 -1.62 -6.23 -0.60
N PHE A 71 -1.17 -7.10 -1.49
CA PHE A 71 -1.81 -8.37 -1.77
C PHE A 71 -1.25 -9.46 -0.86
N SER A 72 -2.14 -10.25 -0.29
CA SER A 72 -1.81 -11.43 0.51
C SER A 72 -2.77 -12.57 0.20
N ASP A 73 -2.24 -13.81 0.13
CA ASP A 73 -3.05 -15.02 0.06
C ASP A 73 -3.17 -15.59 1.47
N PRO A 74 -4.38 -15.99 1.93
CA PRO A 74 -4.55 -16.62 3.25
C PRO A 74 -3.73 -17.88 3.47
N ASN A 75 -3.33 -18.55 2.40
CA ASN A 75 -2.52 -19.78 2.44
C ASN A 75 -1.01 -19.49 2.32
N ASP A 76 -0.62 -18.24 2.05
CA ASP A 76 0.76 -17.80 2.01
C ASP A 76 1.23 -17.42 3.41
N ILE A 77 2.01 -18.29 4.04
CA ILE A 77 2.52 -18.10 5.40
C ILE A 77 3.56 -16.98 5.52
N LEU A 78 4.05 -16.44 4.42
CA LEU A 78 5.06 -15.39 4.38
C LEU A 78 4.48 -14.01 4.02
N SER A 79 3.21 -13.93 3.61
CA SER A 79 2.58 -12.66 3.29
C SER A 79 1.68 -12.15 4.41
N TYR A 80 1.69 -10.84 4.62
CA TYR A 80 1.03 -10.20 5.74
C TYR A 80 0.27 -8.95 5.32
N ALA A 81 -0.86 -8.70 5.95
CA ALA A 81 -1.53 -7.42 5.89
C ALA A 81 -0.68 -6.33 6.56
N ILE A 82 -0.75 -5.12 6.05
CA ILE A 82 -0.09 -3.95 6.64
C ILE A 82 -1.12 -3.16 7.44
N PRO A 83 -1.06 -3.15 8.77
CA PRO A 83 -1.90 -2.24 9.57
C PRO A 83 -1.51 -0.77 9.33
N GLN A 84 -2.46 0.17 9.38
CA GLN A 84 -2.14 1.59 9.25
C GLN A 84 -1.14 2.06 10.33
N THR A 85 -1.24 1.53 11.53
CA THR A 85 -0.28 1.80 12.63
C THR A 85 1.15 1.39 12.28
N PHE A 86 1.32 0.32 11.49
CA PHE A 86 2.63 -0.07 10.95
C PHE A 86 3.13 0.98 9.95
N ALA A 87 2.29 1.39 9.00
CA ALA A 87 2.64 2.41 8.02
C ALA A 87 3.04 3.73 8.71
N ASP A 88 2.29 4.18 9.71
CA ASP A 88 2.59 5.40 10.46
C ASP A 88 3.95 5.31 11.19
N LYS A 89 4.28 4.14 11.73
CA LYS A 89 5.51 3.94 12.49
C LYS A 89 6.74 3.73 11.61
N TYR A 90 6.62 2.93 10.57
CA TYR A 90 7.76 2.43 9.79
C TYR A 90 7.94 3.09 8.43
N LEU A 91 7.01 3.92 7.99
CA LEU A 91 7.14 4.71 6.78
C LEU A 91 7.35 6.19 7.11
N ASP A 92 8.01 6.91 6.19
CA ASP A 92 8.20 8.34 6.33
C ASP A 92 6.85 9.06 6.24
N SER A 93 6.45 9.76 7.28
CA SER A 93 5.15 10.43 7.34
C SER A 93 4.93 11.46 6.23
N ARG A 94 5.99 11.99 5.63
CA ARG A 94 5.91 12.98 4.55
C ARG A 94 5.37 12.43 3.24
N ILE A 95 5.40 11.10 3.05
CA ILE A 95 4.86 10.48 1.84
C ILE A 95 3.34 10.29 1.90
N CYS A 96 2.72 10.57 3.03
CA CYS A 96 1.28 10.41 3.26
C CYS A 96 0.78 9.00 2.90
N PRO A 97 1.28 7.96 3.58
CA PRO A 97 0.96 6.58 3.23
C PRO A 97 -0.51 6.25 3.58
N ARG A 98 -1.19 5.61 2.65
CA ARG A 98 -2.53 5.02 2.81
C ARG A 98 -2.45 3.57 2.41
N VAL A 99 -2.98 2.67 3.22
CA VAL A 99 -2.87 1.22 2.99
C VAL A 99 -4.22 0.63 2.62
N THR A 100 -4.23 -0.18 1.57
CA THR A 100 -5.33 -1.07 1.22
C THR A 100 -4.79 -2.49 1.20
N ASN A 101 -5.29 -3.35 2.06
CA ASN A 101 -4.96 -4.76 2.05
C ASN A 101 -5.96 -5.50 1.18
N VAL A 102 -5.46 -6.37 0.30
CA VAL A 102 -6.26 -7.22 -0.58
C VAL A 102 -5.92 -8.66 -0.27
N SER A 103 -6.89 -9.37 0.29
CA SER A 103 -6.78 -10.82 0.48
C SER A 103 -7.33 -11.51 -0.77
N VAL A 104 -6.53 -12.34 -1.41
CA VAL A 104 -6.87 -13.01 -2.67
C VAL A 104 -6.26 -14.40 -2.72
N ASN A 105 -7.04 -15.42 -3.06
CA ASN A 105 -6.50 -16.75 -3.31
C ASN A 105 -5.88 -16.77 -4.72
N VAL A 106 -4.56 -16.90 -4.79
CA VAL A 106 -3.82 -16.93 -6.06
C VAL A 106 -3.51 -18.35 -6.52
N ALA A 107 -3.22 -19.26 -5.58
CA ALA A 107 -2.97 -20.65 -5.90
C ALA A 107 -4.26 -21.45 -6.09
N PRO A 108 -4.26 -22.43 -7.01
CA PRO A 108 -5.39 -23.34 -7.20
C PRO A 108 -5.53 -24.29 -6.00
N GLU A 109 -6.78 -24.61 -5.66
CA GLU A 109 -7.06 -25.71 -4.74
C GLU A 109 -6.82 -27.04 -5.44
N ILE A 110 -6.08 -27.92 -4.79
CA ILE A 110 -5.87 -29.30 -5.20
C ILE A 110 -6.75 -30.18 -4.32
N SER A 111 -7.65 -30.95 -4.92
CA SER A 111 -8.43 -31.93 -4.17
C SER A 111 -7.56 -33.12 -3.78
N ALA A 112 -7.25 -33.24 -2.50
CA ALA A 112 -6.55 -34.40 -1.94
C ALA A 112 -7.40 -35.00 -0.84
N PHE A 113 -7.68 -36.32 -0.93
CA PHE A 113 -8.45 -37.07 0.07
C PHE A 113 -9.84 -36.50 0.39
N GLY A 114 -10.49 -35.82 -0.59
CA GLY A 114 -11.80 -35.17 -0.42
C GLY A 114 -11.77 -33.79 0.27
N PHE A 115 -10.57 -33.27 0.55
CA PHE A 115 -10.36 -31.93 1.09
C PHE A 115 -9.64 -31.04 0.05
N GLY A 116 -10.02 -29.76 -0.01
CA GLY A 116 -9.27 -28.76 -0.76
C GLY A 116 -7.98 -28.43 0.00
N VAL A 117 -6.84 -28.65 -0.64
CA VAL A 117 -5.52 -28.29 -0.10
C VAL A 117 -4.88 -27.31 -1.05
N VAL A 118 -4.32 -26.25 -0.53
CA VAL A 118 -3.56 -25.26 -1.31
C VAL A 118 -2.06 -25.43 -1.01
N ASP A 119 -1.25 -25.45 -2.05
CA ASP A 119 0.21 -25.46 -1.89
C ASP A 119 0.67 -24.06 -1.40
N PRO A 120 1.29 -23.96 -0.20
CA PRO A 120 1.76 -22.68 0.34
C PRO A 120 2.85 -22.01 -0.52
N VAL A 121 3.64 -22.80 -1.26
CA VAL A 121 4.68 -22.26 -2.17
C VAL A 121 4.00 -21.61 -3.38
N ALA A 122 3.03 -22.27 -3.98
CA ALA A 122 2.23 -21.69 -5.06
C ALA A 122 1.47 -20.44 -4.57
N ALA A 123 0.89 -20.48 -3.37
CA ALA A 123 0.24 -19.33 -2.76
C ALA A 123 1.19 -18.12 -2.58
N HIS A 124 2.50 -18.39 -2.42
CA HIS A 124 3.51 -17.33 -2.32
C HIS A 124 4.01 -16.81 -3.66
N THR A 125 4.06 -17.64 -4.69
CA THR A 125 4.75 -17.33 -5.95
C THR A 125 3.83 -16.97 -7.12
N GLU A 126 2.54 -17.29 -7.08
CA GLU A 126 1.62 -17.16 -8.22
C GLU A 126 0.90 -15.81 -8.33
N TYR A 127 1.31 -14.78 -7.58
CA TYR A 127 0.64 -13.47 -7.62
C TYR A 127 0.73 -12.79 -8.98
N ASP A 128 1.87 -12.85 -9.64
CA ASP A 128 2.14 -12.22 -10.94
C ASP A 128 1.45 -12.96 -12.11
N ASN A 129 1.09 -14.21 -11.92
CA ASN A 129 0.34 -15.03 -12.87
C ASN A 129 -1.18 -15.04 -12.60
N SER A 130 -1.61 -14.53 -11.45
CA SER A 130 -3.02 -14.54 -11.07
C SER A 130 -3.84 -13.55 -11.90
N PRO A 131 -4.85 -14.01 -12.69
CA PRO A 131 -5.73 -13.11 -13.42
C PRO A 131 -6.47 -12.13 -12.51
N LYS A 132 -6.78 -12.52 -11.25
CA LYS A 132 -7.43 -11.67 -10.26
C LYS A 132 -6.53 -10.49 -9.90
N VAL A 133 -5.25 -10.75 -9.57
CA VAL A 133 -4.27 -9.73 -9.23
C VAL A 133 -3.99 -8.81 -10.43
N ILE A 134 -3.78 -9.39 -11.62
CA ILE A 134 -3.55 -8.63 -12.86
C ILE A 134 -4.74 -7.69 -13.15
N ASN A 135 -5.97 -8.19 -13.05
CA ASN A 135 -7.17 -7.38 -13.27
C ASN A 135 -7.28 -6.22 -12.27
N LEU A 136 -6.98 -6.47 -10.99
CA LEU A 136 -7.00 -5.44 -9.95
C LEU A 136 -5.97 -4.34 -10.23
N ILE A 137 -4.75 -4.72 -10.61
CA ILE A 137 -3.68 -3.77 -10.96
C ILE A 137 -4.03 -2.96 -12.20
N THR A 138 -4.54 -3.60 -13.26
CA THR A 138 -4.81 -2.95 -14.54
C THR A 138 -6.05 -2.06 -14.52
N ARG A 139 -7.08 -2.42 -13.77
CA ARG A 139 -8.32 -1.61 -13.61
C ARG A 139 -8.17 -0.49 -12.61
N GLY A 140 -7.10 -0.49 -11.79
CA GLY A 140 -6.82 0.50 -10.76
C GLY A 140 -7.60 0.28 -9.47
N THR A 141 -7.00 0.70 -8.37
CA THR A 141 -7.54 0.51 -7.02
C THR A 141 -8.75 1.39 -6.68
N LEU A 142 -9.10 2.35 -7.52
CA LEU A 142 -10.19 3.30 -7.27
C LEU A 142 -11.59 2.71 -7.57
N ASN A 143 -11.67 1.58 -8.28
CA ASN A 143 -12.93 0.98 -8.73
C ASN A 143 -13.29 -0.34 -8.05
N PHE A 144 -12.74 -0.62 -6.88
CA PHE A 144 -12.99 -1.86 -6.14
C PHE A 144 -14.46 -2.14 -5.80
N GLY A 145 -15.33 -1.15 -5.88
CA GLY A 145 -16.76 -1.33 -5.63
C GLY A 145 -17.61 -1.61 -6.87
N ALA A 146 -17.02 -1.54 -8.08
CA ALA A 146 -17.78 -1.57 -9.33
C ALA A 146 -17.80 -2.93 -10.04
N ASP A 147 -16.96 -3.90 -9.59
CA ASP A 147 -16.81 -5.20 -10.21
C ASP A 147 -17.32 -6.30 -9.27
N GLU A 148 -18.56 -6.78 -9.49
CA GLU A 148 -19.18 -7.82 -8.65
C GLU A 148 -18.42 -9.14 -8.71
N ASP A 149 -17.79 -9.48 -9.84
CA ASP A 149 -17.01 -10.71 -9.99
C ASP A 149 -15.73 -10.68 -9.13
N LEU A 150 -15.11 -9.53 -9.01
CA LEU A 150 -13.92 -9.37 -8.15
C LEU A 150 -14.30 -9.30 -6.66
N ASN A 151 -15.41 -8.66 -6.32
CA ASN A 151 -15.88 -8.57 -4.93
C ASN A 151 -16.25 -9.93 -4.34
N GLY A 152 -16.72 -10.89 -5.15
CA GLY A 152 -17.00 -12.27 -4.72
C GLY A 152 -15.72 -13.10 -4.49
N GLN A 153 -14.58 -12.72 -5.08
CA GLN A 153 -13.35 -13.51 -5.08
C GLN A 153 -12.23 -12.91 -4.22
N CYS A 154 -12.33 -11.63 -3.85
CA CYS A 154 -11.32 -10.92 -3.09
C CYS A 154 -11.93 -10.21 -1.89
N ARG A 155 -11.25 -10.22 -0.78
CA ARG A 155 -11.61 -9.44 0.41
C ARG A 155 -10.78 -8.18 0.46
N PHE A 156 -11.42 -7.01 0.36
CA PHE A 156 -10.77 -5.71 0.46
C PHE A 156 -10.91 -5.15 1.87
N ILE A 157 -9.79 -4.74 2.46
CA ILE A 157 -9.75 -4.07 3.75
C ILE A 157 -8.97 -2.76 3.57
N ARG A 158 -9.71 -1.66 3.48
CA ARG A 158 -9.09 -0.34 3.47
C ARG A 158 -8.78 0.08 4.89
N MET A 159 -7.51 0.29 5.17
CA MET A 159 -7.04 0.80 6.45
C MET A 159 -6.93 2.32 6.35
N GLU A 160 -7.96 3.01 6.75
CA GLU A 160 -7.93 4.46 6.97
C GLU A 160 -7.83 4.73 8.47
N LYS A 161 -7.06 5.75 8.83
CA LYS A 161 -7.11 6.26 10.19
C LYS A 161 -8.53 6.76 10.44
N ASP A 162 -9.19 6.18 11.42
CA ASP A 162 -10.52 6.62 11.84
C ASP A 162 -10.40 8.08 12.33
N ASN A 163 -10.70 9.03 11.44
CA ASN A 163 -10.79 10.45 11.75
C ASN A 163 -12.10 10.74 12.53
N LYS A 164 -12.43 9.90 13.51
CA LYS A 164 -13.31 10.28 14.59
C LYS A 164 -12.52 11.15 15.56
N MET A 165 -12.19 12.35 15.12
CA MET A 165 -11.98 13.42 16.08
C MET A 165 -13.24 14.25 16.17
N ARG A 166 -13.73 14.20 17.35
CA ARG A 166 -14.78 14.93 18.02
C ARG A 166 -14.69 16.45 17.80
#